data_4a6cea22c910d8c179926c3587d51ce3
#
_entry.id   4a6cea22c910d8c179926c3587d51ce3
#
_cell.length_a   1.000
_cell.length_b   1.000
_cell.length_c   1.000
_cell.angle_alpha   90.00
_cell.angle_beta   90.00
_cell.angle_gamma   90.00
#
_symmetry.space_group_name_H-M   'P 1'
#
loop_
_entity.id
_entity.type
_entity.pdbx_description
1 polymer ?
#
loop_
_entity_poly.entity_id
_entity_poly.type
_entity_poly.pdbx_seq_one_letter_code
_entity_poly.pdbx_strand_id
1 'polypeptide(L)'
;MAGKRRVELGRRRFIRVAGGTVAGAAVVGGGTFTALATGELDGSSPDLLDGIPRSLVLSLPEAGGSDPVPPLPDQLGEGVMSAPSPGTRIPFTGGTVDPQTVEDSIPTTLPFEFKTSGYRIDTELPEYMRPWRDRPTTWSNVSPNTENVYLDAEGVIQYRPDWDTPGYDQPVTQIQFALGCITSYRNTTDPERKTLFLKRARSQAKRLIDKRVEARGAWYFPYPFDWYHPEHSGVSYKAPWYSGMAQGEAISLFIQLSQLDGITEEERTLYKAAADGTFASLLRGDNAKPWVVNKDKNGYLWIQEYPGATAGTGDYTFNGMIFATFGLWDYYVATGNELALKLYDGAVTTMRDHFLRLRQAKWLSYYCHTHRVPTKGYHQHHINLFRQLHWQTGSPVFAHQQDTLINDYPNALPLPKGSVAAFAAGTHTLYKLKTAGAPLYGWSPSMHDAQLGTKKVTFSRATQAPVDVRRRIEGRGIYYRISAGAYAGWWVGEYYPKVFLRGVHLPTTYRPQRTATFPPNVSITCIKFGSDGTTGTTKTVKFAKSSNAPFDRRAIVNGRPMVHITAGGLTGYWAPAGPVLTDGH
;
A
#
# COMPACT_ATOMS: atom_id res chain seq x y z
N MET A 1 -28.57 29.35 -15.93
CA MET A 1 -27.49 29.35 -14.91
C MET A 1 -27.70 28.38 -13.73
N ALA A 2 -28.64 27.47 -13.78
CA ALA A 2 -28.96 26.50 -12.70
C ALA A 2 -28.19 25.16 -12.79
N GLY A 3 -27.60 24.84 -13.93
CA GLY A 3 -26.96 23.53 -14.13
C GLY A 3 -25.56 23.34 -13.54
N LYS A 4 -24.78 24.40 -13.40
CA LYS A 4 -23.37 24.30 -12.88
C LYS A 4 -23.30 24.04 -11.36
N ARG A 5 -24.27 24.49 -10.57
CA ARG A 5 -24.27 24.27 -9.11
C ARG A 5 -24.61 22.83 -8.71
N ARG A 6 -25.41 22.10 -9.51
CA ARG A 6 -25.78 20.70 -9.23
C ARG A 6 -24.61 19.72 -9.42
N VAL A 7 -23.77 19.94 -10.42
CA VAL A 7 -22.62 19.08 -10.71
C VAL A 7 -21.54 19.20 -9.63
N GLU A 8 -21.31 20.39 -9.06
CA GLU A 8 -20.36 20.58 -7.97
C GLU A 8 -20.81 19.95 -6.64
N LEU A 9 -22.11 19.98 -6.36
CA LEU A 9 -22.66 19.35 -5.14
C LEU A 9 -22.60 17.81 -5.23
N GLY A 10 -22.83 17.22 -6.39
CA GLY A 10 -22.68 15.78 -6.63
C GLY A 10 -21.23 15.30 -6.43
N ARG A 11 -20.26 16.04 -6.97
CA ARG A 11 -18.83 15.73 -6.79
C ARG A 11 -18.38 15.79 -5.32
N ARG A 12 -18.84 16.79 -4.58
CA ARG A 12 -18.51 16.94 -3.14
C ARG A 12 -19.10 15.81 -2.28
N ARG A 13 -20.28 15.31 -2.62
CA ARG A 13 -20.91 14.21 -1.88
C ARG A 13 -20.25 12.86 -2.20
N PHE A 14 -19.88 12.59 -3.45
CA PHE A 14 -19.17 11.37 -3.84
C PHE A 14 -17.85 11.21 -3.10
N ILE A 15 -17.06 12.30 -3.02
CA ILE A 15 -15.81 12.33 -2.27
C ILE A 15 -16.05 12.06 -0.78
N ARG A 16 -17.15 12.54 -0.19
CA ARG A 16 -17.48 12.28 1.23
C ARG A 16 -17.80 10.81 1.52
N VAL A 17 -18.45 10.08 0.62
CA VAL A 17 -18.79 8.66 0.83
C VAL A 17 -17.56 7.77 0.69
N ALA A 18 -16.72 8.01 -0.31
CA ALA A 18 -15.44 7.32 -0.42
C ALA A 18 -14.48 7.67 0.74
N GLY A 19 -14.67 8.79 1.35
CA GLY A 19 -13.74 9.36 2.31
C GLY A 19 -14.15 9.33 3.78
N GLY A 20 -15.43 9.32 4.06
CA GLY A 20 -15.93 9.23 5.44
C GLY A 20 -15.57 7.90 6.12
N THR A 21 -15.30 6.88 5.35
CA THR A 21 -14.90 5.55 5.85
C THR A 21 -13.40 5.39 6.11
N VAL A 22 -12.56 6.20 5.52
CA VAL A 22 -11.10 6.12 5.76
C VAL A 22 -10.70 6.72 7.12
N ALA A 23 -11.48 7.66 7.66
CA ALA A 23 -11.22 8.21 8.99
C ALA A 23 -11.56 7.23 10.14
N GLY A 24 -12.46 6.26 9.91
CA GLY A 24 -12.83 5.25 10.90
C GLY A 24 -11.98 3.97 10.88
N ALA A 25 -11.32 3.66 9.78
CA ALA A 25 -10.55 2.43 9.62
C ALA A 25 -9.09 2.55 10.13
N ALA A 26 -8.62 3.72 10.49
CA ALA A 26 -7.27 3.93 11.01
C ALA A 26 -7.08 3.45 12.46
N VAL A 27 -8.11 2.91 13.12
CA VAL A 27 -8.06 2.59 14.55
C VAL A 27 -8.10 1.09 14.85
N VAL A 28 -8.36 0.22 13.88
CA VAL A 28 -8.41 -1.23 14.16
C VAL A 28 -7.64 -2.03 13.11
N GLY A 29 -6.37 -1.73 12.95
CA GLY A 29 -5.39 -2.67 12.44
C GLY A 29 -4.58 -3.16 13.63
N GLY A 30 -4.97 -4.31 14.20
CA GLY A 30 -4.31 -4.87 15.37
C GLY A 30 -2.90 -5.39 15.09
N GLY A 31 -2.01 -4.48 14.80
CA GLY A 31 -0.60 -4.65 15.15
C GLY A 31 -0.46 -3.94 16.49
N THR A 32 -0.19 -4.67 17.53
CA THR A 32 0.08 -4.16 18.87
C THR A 32 1.17 -3.08 18.81
N PHE A 33 0.78 -1.85 18.53
CA PHE A 33 1.48 -0.73 19.08
C PHE A 33 1.16 -0.76 20.57
N THR A 34 1.96 -1.49 21.32
CA THR A 34 1.97 -1.38 22.77
C THR A 34 2.20 0.09 23.04
N ALA A 35 1.17 0.76 23.52
CA ALA A 35 1.27 2.10 24.05
C ALA A 35 2.33 2.05 25.15
N LEU A 36 3.51 2.53 24.85
CA LEU A 36 4.57 2.61 25.82
C LEU A 36 4.32 3.82 26.70
N ALA A 37 4.01 3.43 27.86
CA ALA A 37 3.83 4.06 29.14
C ALA A 37 4.31 5.49 29.31
N THR A 38 3.44 6.23 29.91
CA THR A 38 3.64 7.44 30.67
C THR A 38 4.73 7.26 31.74
N GLY A 39 5.95 7.65 31.41
CA GLY A 39 6.97 7.96 32.40
C GLY A 39 7.18 9.46 32.40
N GLU A 40 7.06 10.10 33.55
CA GLU A 40 7.53 11.48 33.74
C GLU A 40 9.00 11.52 33.36
N LEU A 41 9.33 12.30 32.34
CA LEU A 41 10.72 12.47 31.91
C LEU A 41 11.37 13.53 32.78
N ASP A 42 12.22 13.07 33.69
CA ASP A 42 13.18 13.91 34.38
C ASP A 42 14.09 14.60 33.35
N GLY A 43 14.20 15.93 33.46
CA GLY A 43 14.89 16.78 32.51
C GLY A 43 16.41 16.71 32.47
N SER A 44 17.00 15.61 32.91
CA SER A 44 18.46 15.48 33.17
C SER A 44 19.16 14.45 32.27
N SER A 45 19.06 14.57 30.95
CA SER A 45 19.96 13.83 30.05
C SER A 45 20.66 14.76 29.08
N PRO A 46 21.89 15.22 29.40
CA PRO A 46 22.66 16.13 28.55
C PRO A 46 23.24 15.48 27.29
N ASP A 47 23.44 14.17 27.25
CA ASP A 47 24.48 13.56 26.40
C ASP A 47 24.00 12.80 25.15
N LEU A 48 22.77 13.02 24.67
CA LEU A 48 22.29 12.34 23.46
C LEU A 48 22.98 12.82 22.17
N LEU A 49 23.67 13.94 22.20
CA LEU A 49 24.30 14.56 21.03
C LEU A 49 25.82 14.54 21.06
N ASP A 50 26.43 14.35 22.22
CA ASP A 50 27.88 14.28 22.37
C ASP A 50 28.37 12.85 22.11
N GLY A 51 29.27 12.69 21.17
CA GLY A 51 29.95 11.42 20.88
C GLY A 51 29.47 10.66 19.63
N ILE A 52 28.54 11.19 18.86
CA ILE A 52 28.17 10.59 17.56
C ILE A 52 28.93 11.31 16.45
N PRO A 53 29.89 10.66 15.77
CA PRO A 53 30.59 11.28 14.65
C PRO A 53 29.57 11.77 13.59
N ARG A 54 29.73 12.99 13.13
CA ARG A 54 28.89 13.57 12.03
C ARG A 54 28.91 12.72 10.76
N SER A 55 29.96 11.94 10.54
CA SER A 55 30.08 10.97 9.45
C SER A 55 29.11 9.78 9.52
N LEU A 56 28.41 9.60 10.65
CA LEU A 56 27.38 8.56 10.81
C LEU A 56 25.95 9.11 10.62
N VAL A 57 25.80 10.37 10.30
CA VAL A 57 24.51 10.93 9.86
C VAL A 57 24.31 10.51 8.41
N LEU A 58 23.83 9.30 8.23
CA LEU A 58 23.45 8.82 6.91
C LEU A 58 22.04 9.33 6.60
N SER A 59 21.92 10.10 5.53
CA SER A 59 20.70 10.10 4.77
C SER A 59 20.30 8.63 4.54
N LEU A 60 19.02 8.30 4.62
CA LEU A 60 18.56 7.05 4.05
C LEU A 60 19.14 6.98 2.64
N PRO A 61 19.73 5.85 2.23
CA PRO A 61 20.18 5.74 0.86
C PRO A 61 19.02 6.13 -0.03
N GLU A 62 19.26 6.99 -1.00
CA GLU A 62 18.23 7.27 -1.99
C GLU A 62 17.83 5.95 -2.60
N ALA A 63 16.54 5.66 -2.65
CA ALA A 63 16.06 4.46 -3.29
C ALA A 63 16.48 4.51 -4.76
N GLY A 64 17.29 3.59 -5.13
CA GLY A 64 17.88 3.57 -6.44
C GLY A 64 19.38 3.56 -6.29
N GLY A 65 19.91 2.38 -6.12
CA GLY A 65 21.15 2.02 -6.78
C GLY A 65 20.98 2.36 -8.26
N SER A 66 22.07 2.37 -8.97
CA SER A 66 22.24 2.74 -10.37
C SER A 66 21.37 2.03 -11.42
N ASP A 67 20.26 1.41 -11.05
CA ASP A 67 19.35 0.81 -12.00
C ASP A 67 18.67 1.93 -12.81
N PRO A 68 18.82 1.92 -14.13
CA PRO A 68 18.24 2.94 -14.97
C PRO A 68 16.73 2.93 -14.83
N VAL A 69 16.15 4.10 -14.60
CA VAL A 69 14.70 4.26 -14.59
C VAL A 69 14.15 3.76 -15.92
N PRO A 70 13.24 2.78 -15.95
CA PRO A 70 12.68 2.30 -17.18
C PRO A 70 12.08 3.46 -17.99
N PRO A 71 12.26 3.50 -19.31
CA PRO A 71 11.63 4.52 -20.14
C PRO A 71 10.10 4.43 -20.01
N LEU A 72 9.43 5.55 -20.22
CA LEU A 72 7.98 5.56 -20.30
C LEU A 72 7.52 4.61 -21.42
N PRO A 73 6.41 3.88 -21.24
CA PRO A 73 5.77 3.17 -22.34
C PRO A 73 5.51 4.13 -23.51
N ASP A 74 5.67 3.66 -24.74
CA ASP A 74 5.53 4.51 -25.94
C ASP A 74 4.14 5.13 -26.12
N GLN A 75 3.18 4.74 -25.33
CA GLN A 75 1.78 5.08 -25.52
C GLN A 75 1.29 6.19 -24.60
N LEU A 76 2.11 7.19 -24.40
CA LEU A 76 1.64 8.48 -23.94
C LEU A 76 1.05 9.31 -25.11
N GLY A 77 0.89 8.69 -26.29
CA GLY A 77 0.14 9.30 -27.37
C GLY A 77 -1.29 9.60 -26.89
N GLU A 78 -1.74 10.81 -27.15
CA GLU A 78 -3.13 11.21 -26.97
C GLU A 78 -4.04 10.20 -27.67
N GLY A 79 -4.40 9.14 -26.94
CA GLY A 79 -5.43 8.23 -27.38
C GLY A 79 -6.75 8.99 -27.33
N VAL A 80 -7.04 9.75 -28.39
CA VAL A 80 -8.40 10.19 -28.66
C VAL A 80 -9.22 8.91 -28.67
N MET A 81 -9.93 8.65 -27.59
CA MET A 81 -10.90 7.58 -27.53
C MET A 81 -11.93 7.89 -28.62
N SER A 82 -11.73 7.34 -29.83
CA SER A 82 -12.78 7.31 -30.82
C SER A 82 -13.97 6.63 -30.15
N ALA A 83 -15.12 7.30 -30.17
CA ALA A 83 -16.34 6.72 -29.64
C ALA A 83 -16.44 5.29 -30.19
N PRO A 84 -16.58 4.27 -29.34
CA PRO A 84 -16.72 2.93 -29.81
C PRO A 84 -17.94 2.95 -30.73
N SER A 85 -17.80 2.43 -31.93
CA SER A 85 -18.97 2.01 -32.73
C SER A 85 -19.91 1.27 -31.79
N PRO A 86 -21.27 1.39 -31.93
CA PRO A 86 -22.19 0.66 -31.07
C PRO A 86 -21.79 -0.81 -31.10
N GLY A 87 -20.92 -1.14 -30.13
CA GLY A 87 -20.21 -2.40 -30.13
C GLY A 87 -21.20 -3.50 -29.84
N THR A 88 -21.05 -4.58 -30.53
CA THR A 88 -21.70 -5.85 -30.26
C THR A 88 -21.69 -6.06 -28.74
N ARG A 89 -22.85 -5.97 -28.11
CA ARG A 89 -23.01 -6.31 -26.69
C ARG A 89 -22.46 -7.72 -26.51
N ILE A 90 -21.34 -7.88 -25.83
CA ILE A 90 -20.89 -9.21 -25.47
C ILE A 90 -21.91 -9.73 -24.44
N PRO A 91 -22.70 -10.77 -24.79
CA PRO A 91 -23.72 -11.28 -23.88
C PRO A 91 -23.02 -11.82 -22.59
N PHE A 92 -23.67 -11.63 -21.45
CA PHE A 92 -23.26 -12.36 -20.25
C PHE A 92 -23.35 -13.85 -20.54
N THR A 93 -22.29 -14.59 -20.24
CA THR A 93 -22.26 -16.02 -20.55
C THR A 93 -23.01 -16.82 -19.49
N GLY A 94 -23.27 -16.22 -18.30
CA GLY A 94 -23.89 -16.83 -17.13
C GLY A 94 -24.66 -18.12 -17.40
N GLY A 95 -24.29 -19.19 -16.75
CA GLY A 95 -24.86 -20.53 -16.96
C GLY A 95 -24.17 -21.53 -16.06
N THR A 96 -24.50 -22.80 -16.25
CA THR A 96 -23.88 -23.91 -15.51
C THR A 96 -22.37 -23.89 -15.75
N VAL A 97 -21.61 -23.97 -14.67
CA VAL A 97 -20.15 -24.08 -14.71
C VAL A 97 -19.80 -25.55 -14.82
N ASP A 98 -19.06 -25.93 -15.84
CA ASP A 98 -18.40 -27.22 -15.92
C ASP A 98 -16.94 -27.06 -15.46
N PRO A 99 -16.56 -27.54 -14.26
CA PRO A 99 -15.22 -27.34 -13.72
C PRO A 99 -14.11 -27.94 -14.59
N GLN A 100 -14.36 -29.06 -15.26
CA GLN A 100 -13.35 -29.70 -16.11
C GLN A 100 -13.05 -28.85 -17.35
N THR A 101 -14.10 -28.34 -18.00
CA THR A 101 -13.92 -27.42 -19.16
C THR A 101 -13.12 -26.18 -18.79
N VAL A 102 -13.33 -25.67 -17.56
CA VAL A 102 -12.57 -24.49 -17.07
C VAL A 102 -11.10 -24.86 -16.82
N GLU A 103 -10.83 -25.98 -16.16
CA GLU A 103 -9.48 -26.49 -15.90
C GLU A 103 -8.73 -26.73 -17.20
N ASP A 104 -9.35 -27.37 -18.16
CA ASP A 104 -8.78 -27.65 -19.50
C ASP A 104 -8.46 -26.37 -20.29
N SER A 105 -9.06 -25.24 -19.93
CA SER A 105 -8.81 -23.95 -20.58
C SER A 105 -7.50 -23.29 -20.14
N ILE A 106 -6.89 -23.74 -19.04
CA ILE A 106 -5.64 -23.19 -18.53
C ILE A 106 -4.47 -23.75 -19.35
N PRO A 107 -3.70 -22.90 -20.04
CA PRO A 107 -2.56 -23.39 -20.81
C PRO A 107 -1.46 -23.90 -19.87
N THR A 108 -0.71 -24.90 -20.33
CA THR A 108 0.44 -25.42 -19.58
C THR A 108 1.69 -24.53 -19.67
N THR A 109 1.70 -23.60 -20.64
CA THR A 109 2.79 -22.63 -20.84
C THR A 109 2.23 -21.23 -21.05
N LEU A 110 3.00 -20.21 -20.66
CA LEU A 110 2.62 -18.83 -20.95
C LEU A 110 2.72 -18.55 -22.46
N PRO A 111 1.71 -17.95 -23.06
CA PRO A 111 1.71 -17.64 -24.49
C PRO A 111 2.56 -16.41 -24.85
N PHE A 112 3.19 -15.76 -23.88
CA PHE A 112 4.03 -14.59 -24.06
C PHE A 112 5.13 -14.55 -22.99
N GLU A 113 6.24 -13.89 -23.34
CA GLU A 113 7.38 -13.73 -22.44
C GLU A 113 7.47 -12.29 -21.93
N PHE A 114 8.01 -12.14 -20.72
CA PHE A 114 8.23 -10.86 -20.06
C PHE A 114 9.43 -10.95 -19.10
N LYS A 115 9.89 -9.80 -18.62
CA LYS A 115 10.98 -9.73 -17.65
C LYS A 115 10.59 -10.31 -16.31
N THR A 116 11.49 -11.10 -15.75
CA THR A 116 11.42 -11.66 -14.40
C THR A 116 12.75 -11.45 -13.69
N SER A 117 12.76 -11.55 -12.36
CA SER A 117 13.94 -11.38 -11.52
C SER A 117 14.18 -12.54 -10.58
N GLY A 118 13.39 -13.61 -10.70
CA GLY A 118 13.50 -14.81 -9.89
C GLY A 118 12.86 -14.66 -8.51
N TYR A 119 11.91 -13.74 -8.35
CA TYR A 119 11.17 -13.64 -7.10
C TYR A 119 10.40 -14.92 -6.80
N ARG A 120 10.43 -15.31 -5.52
CA ARG A 120 9.67 -16.42 -4.97
C ARG A 120 8.62 -15.88 -4.01
N ILE A 121 7.56 -16.64 -3.85
CA ILE A 121 6.49 -16.37 -2.90
C ILE A 121 6.81 -17.05 -1.57
N ASP A 122 6.80 -16.30 -0.47
CA ASP A 122 6.82 -16.90 0.87
C ASP A 122 5.43 -17.46 1.17
N THR A 123 5.32 -18.79 1.14
CA THR A 123 4.07 -19.51 1.40
C THR A 123 3.77 -19.66 2.89
N GLU A 124 4.77 -19.44 3.76
CA GLU A 124 4.71 -19.62 5.21
C GLU A 124 4.42 -18.33 5.99
N LEU A 125 3.83 -17.33 5.32
CA LEU A 125 3.48 -16.09 5.99
C LEU A 125 2.51 -16.31 7.16
N PRO A 126 2.75 -15.71 8.34
CA PRO A 126 1.78 -15.66 9.41
C PRO A 126 0.48 -15.03 8.91
N GLU A 127 -0.64 -15.44 9.50
CA GLU A 127 -1.97 -14.98 9.10
C GLU A 127 -2.06 -13.45 8.97
N TYR A 128 -1.52 -12.71 9.92
CA TYR A 128 -1.58 -11.23 9.93
C TYR A 128 -0.71 -10.54 8.85
N MET A 129 0.20 -11.28 8.21
CA MET A 129 1.06 -10.78 7.11
C MET A 129 0.54 -11.17 5.72
N ARG A 130 -0.44 -12.08 5.66
CA ARG A 130 -0.98 -12.53 4.37
C ARG A 130 -1.69 -11.40 3.64
N PRO A 131 -1.70 -11.43 2.32
CA PRO A 131 -2.56 -10.54 1.54
C PRO A 131 -4.00 -10.54 2.09
N TRP A 132 -4.65 -9.38 2.04
CA TRP A 132 -6.00 -9.15 2.55
C TRP A 132 -6.17 -9.17 4.08
N ARG A 133 -5.12 -9.42 4.87
CA ARG A 133 -5.12 -9.29 6.33
C ARG A 133 -4.63 -7.93 6.79
N ASP A 134 -3.63 -7.41 6.08
CA ASP A 134 -3.06 -6.09 6.33
C ASP A 134 -3.16 -5.24 5.05
N ARG A 135 -4.35 -4.80 4.74
CA ARG A 135 -4.60 -3.94 3.57
C ARG A 135 -5.29 -2.64 3.97
N PRO A 136 -4.91 -1.54 3.36
CA PRO A 136 -5.51 -0.24 3.63
C PRO A 136 -6.71 -0.02 2.72
N THR A 137 -7.69 -0.91 2.73
CA THR A 137 -8.91 -0.73 1.96
C THR A 137 -10.09 -0.46 2.88
N THR A 138 -11.12 0.16 2.33
CA THR A 138 -12.38 0.44 3.02
C THR A 138 -12.98 -0.82 3.66
N TRP A 139 -12.77 -1.97 3.03
CA TRP A 139 -13.36 -3.24 3.43
C TRP A 139 -12.34 -4.21 4.02
N SER A 140 -11.38 -3.74 4.82
CA SER A 140 -10.44 -4.63 5.53
C SER A 140 -11.17 -5.62 6.46
N ASN A 141 -12.29 -5.20 7.05
CA ASN A 141 -13.31 -6.02 7.69
C ASN A 141 -14.67 -5.34 7.52
N VAL A 142 -15.75 -6.06 7.76
CA VAL A 142 -17.12 -5.55 7.59
C VAL A 142 -17.87 -5.63 8.90
N SER A 143 -18.57 -4.54 9.27
CA SER A 143 -19.50 -4.52 10.40
C SER A 143 -20.76 -5.34 10.08
N PRO A 144 -21.41 -5.99 11.07
CA PRO A 144 -22.78 -6.47 10.91
C PRO A 144 -23.76 -5.39 10.49
N ASN A 145 -23.59 -4.17 11.01
CA ASN A 145 -24.37 -3.00 10.60
C ASN A 145 -23.88 -2.47 9.25
N THR A 146 -24.80 -2.32 8.30
CA THR A 146 -24.57 -1.84 6.93
C THR A 146 -25.41 -0.63 6.56
N GLU A 147 -25.86 0.17 7.53
CA GLU A 147 -26.64 1.39 7.28
C GLU A 147 -25.97 2.37 6.31
N ASN A 148 -24.64 2.36 6.29
CA ASN A 148 -23.84 3.18 5.39
C ASN A 148 -23.38 2.44 4.13
N VAL A 149 -23.93 1.25 3.87
CA VAL A 149 -23.59 0.41 2.72
C VAL A 149 -24.86 0.13 1.94
N TYR A 150 -24.86 0.49 0.67
CA TYR A 150 -25.99 0.17 -0.19
C TYR A 150 -25.89 -1.26 -0.69
N LEU A 151 -26.79 -2.10 -0.19
CA LEU A 151 -26.99 -3.47 -0.67
C LEU A 151 -28.31 -3.54 -1.46
N ASP A 152 -28.31 -4.26 -2.59
CA ASP A 152 -29.54 -4.53 -3.31
C ASP A 152 -30.38 -5.63 -2.62
N ALA A 153 -31.50 -6.01 -3.23
CA ALA A 153 -32.41 -7.02 -2.66
C ALA A 153 -31.77 -8.41 -2.49
N GLU A 154 -30.71 -8.71 -3.23
CA GLU A 154 -29.94 -9.96 -3.14
C GLU A 154 -28.78 -9.87 -2.15
N GLY A 155 -28.60 -8.71 -1.50
CA GLY A 155 -27.52 -8.44 -0.55
C GLY A 155 -26.17 -8.16 -1.23
N VAL A 156 -26.19 -7.77 -2.50
CA VAL A 156 -25.00 -7.40 -3.26
C VAL A 156 -24.74 -5.91 -3.13
N ILE A 157 -23.48 -5.56 -2.78
CA ILE A 157 -23.07 -4.15 -2.69
C ILE A 157 -23.10 -3.51 -4.07
N GLN A 158 -23.67 -2.32 -4.13
CA GLN A 158 -23.81 -1.55 -5.35
C GLN A 158 -22.98 -0.28 -5.31
N TYR A 159 -22.31 0.03 -6.40
CA TYR A 159 -21.68 1.31 -6.62
C TYR A 159 -22.71 2.35 -7.02
N ARG A 160 -22.72 3.47 -6.35
CA ARG A 160 -23.60 4.61 -6.66
C ARG A 160 -22.74 5.85 -6.84
N PRO A 161 -22.70 6.43 -8.06
CA PRO A 161 -21.95 7.67 -8.31
C PRO A 161 -22.51 8.87 -7.54
N ASP A 162 -23.82 8.86 -7.29
CA ASP A 162 -24.54 9.74 -6.38
C ASP A 162 -25.66 8.96 -5.67
N TRP A 163 -26.27 9.55 -4.65
CA TRP A 163 -27.33 8.89 -3.87
C TRP A 163 -28.68 8.84 -4.60
N ASP A 164 -28.83 9.58 -5.70
CA ASP A 164 -30.07 9.71 -6.45
C ASP A 164 -30.16 8.72 -7.63
N THR A 165 -29.04 8.12 -8.05
CA THR A 165 -28.99 7.14 -9.14
C THR A 165 -29.15 5.71 -8.63
N PRO A 166 -29.73 4.82 -9.46
CA PRO A 166 -29.66 3.38 -9.22
C PRO A 166 -28.21 2.93 -9.04
N GLY A 167 -28.01 1.91 -8.20
CA GLY A 167 -26.69 1.30 -8.04
C GLY A 167 -26.29 0.47 -9.26
N TYR A 168 -24.99 0.29 -9.41
CA TYR A 168 -24.39 -0.54 -10.46
C TYR A 168 -23.53 -1.63 -9.83
N ASP A 169 -23.47 -2.78 -10.49
CA ASP A 169 -22.46 -3.78 -10.18
C ASP A 169 -21.07 -3.19 -10.47
N GLN A 170 -20.21 -3.18 -9.46
CA GLN A 170 -18.82 -2.76 -9.57
C GLN A 170 -17.92 -3.88 -9.01
N PRO A 171 -17.30 -4.68 -9.87
CA PRO A 171 -16.57 -5.88 -9.45
C PRO A 171 -15.58 -5.66 -8.31
N VAL A 172 -14.70 -4.65 -8.38
CA VAL A 172 -13.72 -4.37 -7.29
C VAL A 172 -14.42 -4.14 -5.95
N THR A 173 -15.49 -3.33 -5.91
CA THR A 173 -16.22 -3.05 -4.67
C THR A 173 -16.88 -4.32 -4.12
N GLN A 174 -17.49 -5.12 -4.98
CA GLN A 174 -18.12 -6.40 -4.61
C GLN A 174 -17.09 -7.37 -4.04
N ILE A 175 -15.96 -7.53 -4.72
CA ILE A 175 -14.88 -8.44 -4.32
C ILE A 175 -14.28 -8.00 -2.98
N GLN A 176 -13.93 -6.72 -2.84
CA GLN A 176 -13.33 -6.21 -1.61
C GLN A 176 -14.29 -6.29 -0.42
N PHE A 177 -15.58 -6.04 -0.63
CA PHE A 177 -16.60 -6.24 0.40
C PHE A 177 -16.71 -7.71 0.82
N ALA A 178 -16.70 -8.64 -0.13
CA ALA A 178 -16.73 -10.07 0.14
C ALA A 178 -15.48 -10.53 0.91
N LEU A 179 -14.29 -10.09 0.51
CA LEU A 179 -13.04 -10.38 1.22
C LEU A 179 -13.05 -9.80 2.65
N GLY A 180 -13.65 -8.62 2.83
CA GLY A 180 -13.90 -8.04 4.15
C GLY A 180 -14.86 -8.90 4.99
N CYS A 181 -15.91 -9.44 4.38
CA CYS A 181 -16.83 -10.39 5.03
C CYS A 181 -16.09 -11.68 5.44
N ILE A 182 -15.22 -12.22 4.58
CA ILE A 182 -14.41 -13.41 4.92
C ILE A 182 -13.49 -13.12 6.10
N THR A 183 -12.87 -11.95 6.14
CA THR A 183 -12.04 -11.54 7.28
C THR A 183 -12.87 -11.44 8.57
N SER A 184 -14.06 -10.85 8.50
CA SER A 184 -14.97 -10.74 9.64
C SER A 184 -15.49 -12.11 10.08
N TYR A 185 -15.76 -13.03 9.14
CA TYR A 185 -16.12 -14.43 9.41
C TYR A 185 -15.04 -15.15 10.22
N ARG A 186 -13.79 -15.00 9.82
CA ARG A 186 -12.65 -15.66 10.50
C ARG A 186 -12.38 -15.07 11.88
N ASN A 187 -12.66 -13.79 12.06
CA ASN A 187 -12.39 -13.06 13.31
C ASN A 187 -13.50 -13.16 14.36
N THR A 188 -14.66 -13.73 14.04
CA THR A 188 -15.76 -13.89 14.99
C THR A 188 -15.96 -15.34 15.42
N THR A 189 -16.30 -15.54 16.68
CA THR A 189 -16.74 -16.84 17.21
C THR A 189 -18.27 -16.94 17.28
N ASP A 190 -18.98 -15.85 17.06
CA ASP A 190 -20.44 -15.76 17.09
C ASP A 190 -21.04 -16.46 15.84
N PRO A 191 -21.86 -17.54 16.02
CA PRO A 191 -22.41 -18.32 14.91
C PRO A 191 -23.34 -17.51 14.00
N GLU A 192 -24.12 -16.58 14.57
CA GLU A 192 -25.05 -15.75 13.78
C GLU A 192 -24.28 -14.77 12.88
N ARG A 193 -23.23 -14.16 13.43
CA ARG A 193 -22.33 -13.31 12.66
C ARG A 193 -21.57 -14.09 11.59
N LYS A 194 -21.09 -15.30 11.90
CA LYS A 194 -20.48 -16.17 10.88
C LYS A 194 -21.44 -16.44 9.73
N THR A 195 -22.67 -16.83 10.04
CA THR A 195 -23.72 -17.06 9.04
C THR A 195 -23.99 -15.82 8.18
N LEU A 196 -24.11 -14.66 8.82
CA LEU A 196 -24.32 -13.37 8.13
C LEU A 196 -23.17 -13.03 7.17
N PHE A 197 -21.94 -13.10 7.65
CA PHE A 197 -20.77 -12.73 6.82
C PHE A 197 -20.56 -13.71 5.67
N LEU A 198 -20.75 -15.00 5.91
CA LEU A 198 -20.67 -16.01 4.86
C LEU A 198 -21.75 -15.80 3.79
N LYS A 199 -23.00 -15.54 4.19
CA LYS A 199 -24.10 -15.22 3.28
C LYS A 199 -23.75 -14.02 2.40
N ARG A 200 -23.23 -12.93 2.98
CA ARG A 200 -22.81 -11.73 2.24
C ARG A 200 -21.70 -12.02 1.24
N ALA A 201 -20.67 -12.76 1.64
CA ALA A 201 -19.59 -13.15 0.74
C ALA A 201 -20.10 -14.00 -0.44
N ARG A 202 -20.99 -14.96 -0.14
CA ARG A 202 -21.65 -15.80 -1.16
C ARG A 202 -22.47 -14.99 -2.16
N SER A 203 -23.23 -13.99 -1.71
CA SER A 203 -24.03 -13.13 -2.61
C SER A 203 -23.15 -12.39 -3.61
N GLN A 204 -22.01 -11.85 -3.17
CA GLN A 204 -21.08 -11.18 -4.09
C GLN A 204 -20.46 -12.16 -5.08
N ALA A 205 -19.96 -13.30 -4.60
CA ALA A 205 -19.35 -14.33 -5.44
C ALA A 205 -20.34 -14.86 -6.48
N LYS A 206 -21.57 -15.12 -6.07
CA LYS A 206 -22.64 -15.57 -6.98
C LYS A 206 -22.91 -14.53 -8.07
N ARG A 207 -23.05 -13.24 -7.70
CA ARG A 207 -23.28 -12.16 -8.67
C ARG A 207 -22.16 -12.07 -9.71
N LEU A 208 -20.90 -12.19 -9.28
CA LEU A 208 -19.74 -12.19 -10.17
C LEU A 208 -19.80 -13.37 -11.15
N ILE A 209 -20.07 -14.57 -10.63
CA ILE A 209 -20.18 -15.79 -11.46
C ILE A 209 -21.34 -15.67 -12.46
N ASP A 210 -22.52 -15.21 -12.02
CA ASP A 210 -23.71 -15.09 -12.86
C ASP A 210 -23.56 -14.02 -13.96
N LYS A 211 -22.77 -12.98 -13.70
CA LYS A 211 -22.59 -11.85 -14.64
C LYS A 211 -21.25 -11.88 -15.38
N ARG A 212 -20.50 -12.97 -15.26
CA ARG A 212 -19.25 -13.12 -15.99
C ARG A 212 -19.43 -13.11 -17.50
N VAL A 213 -18.40 -12.68 -18.17
CA VAL A 213 -18.24 -12.84 -19.63
C VAL A 213 -17.13 -13.85 -19.85
N GLU A 214 -17.41 -14.91 -20.59
CA GLU A 214 -16.41 -15.89 -20.99
C GLU A 214 -15.88 -15.54 -22.39
N ALA A 215 -14.57 -15.43 -22.49
CA ALA A 215 -13.91 -15.16 -23.75
C ALA A 215 -12.56 -15.90 -23.78
N ARG A 216 -12.36 -16.67 -24.84
CA ARG A 216 -11.11 -17.44 -25.06
C ARG A 216 -10.74 -18.36 -23.89
N GLY A 217 -11.74 -19.02 -23.30
CA GLY A 217 -11.57 -19.91 -22.14
C GLY A 217 -11.22 -19.17 -20.85
N ALA A 218 -11.44 -17.87 -20.76
CA ALA A 218 -11.19 -17.08 -19.57
C ALA A 218 -12.44 -16.30 -19.14
N TRP A 219 -12.53 -16.03 -17.83
CA TRP A 219 -13.64 -15.31 -17.23
C TRP A 219 -13.27 -13.86 -16.97
N TYR A 220 -14.18 -12.94 -17.30
CA TYR A 220 -14.03 -11.51 -17.09
C TYR A 220 -15.27 -10.94 -16.39
N PHE A 221 -15.07 -9.98 -15.48
CA PHE A 221 -16.15 -9.33 -14.74
C PHE A 221 -16.38 -7.92 -15.28
N PRO A 222 -17.51 -7.71 -16.02
CA PRO A 222 -17.76 -6.44 -16.67
C PRO A 222 -18.25 -5.37 -15.70
N TYR A 223 -17.82 -4.15 -15.94
CA TYR A 223 -18.38 -2.93 -15.37
C TYR A 223 -19.49 -2.43 -16.30
N PRO A 224 -20.76 -2.43 -15.86
CA PRO A 224 -21.90 -2.16 -16.74
C PRO A 224 -22.25 -0.67 -16.87
N PHE A 225 -21.36 0.24 -16.51
CA PHE A 225 -21.57 1.68 -16.51
C PHE A 225 -20.38 2.42 -17.12
N ASP A 226 -20.66 3.60 -17.67
CA ASP A 226 -19.61 4.51 -18.13
C ASP A 226 -18.87 5.10 -16.93
N TRP A 227 -17.57 5.09 -16.99
CA TRP A 227 -16.71 5.58 -15.93
C TRP A 227 -15.87 6.77 -16.38
N TYR A 228 -15.96 7.88 -15.64
CA TYR A 228 -15.06 9.02 -15.78
C TYR A 228 -14.03 8.96 -14.67
N HIS A 229 -12.78 8.84 -15.04
CA HIS A 229 -11.72 8.66 -14.07
C HIS A 229 -11.54 9.94 -13.23
N PRO A 230 -11.78 9.91 -11.91
CA PRO A 230 -11.76 11.12 -11.08
C PRO A 230 -10.38 11.74 -10.97
N GLU A 231 -9.35 10.92 -11.17
CA GLU A 231 -7.95 11.29 -11.04
C GLU A 231 -7.35 11.73 -12.39
N HIS A 232 -8.02 11.51 -13.50
CA HIS A 232 -7.52 11.81 -14.83
C HIS A 232 -8.55 12.63 -15.61
N SER A 233 -8.28 13.91 -15.76
CA SER A 233 -9.19 14.78 -16.52
C SER A 233 -9.27 14.33 -17.98
N GLY A 234 -10.49 14.12 -18.46
CA GLY A 234 -10.75 13.73 -19.84
C GLY A 234 -10.68 12.23 -20.13
N VAL A 235 -10.28 11.40 -19.16
CA VAL A 235 -10.27 9.94 -19.35
C VAL A 235 -11.61 9.33 -19.00
N SER A 236 -12.18 8.55 -19.91
CA SER A 236 -13.43 7.84 -19.69
C SER A 236 -13.39 6.43 -20.26
N TYR A 237 -14.10 5.53 -19.61
CA TYR A 237 -14.25 4.14 -20.00
C TYR A 237 -15.73 3.89 -20.33
N LYS A 238 -16.00 3.31 -21.49
CA LYS A 238 -17.36 2.99 -21.94
C LYS A 238 -17.73 1.58 -21.54
N ALA A 239 -18.93 1.41 -21.04
CA ALA A 239 -19.48 0.11 -20.69
C ALA A 239 -19.65 -0.80 -21.93
N PRO A 240 -19.38 -2.12 -21.82
CA PRO A 240 -18.72 -2.77 -20.69
C PRO A 240 -17.20 -2.60 -20.77
N TRP A 241 -16.58 -2.34 -19.61
CA TRP A 241 -15.13 -2.33 -19.48
C TRP A 241 -14.70 -3.32 -18.37
N TYR A 242 -13.42 -3.62 -18.28
CA TYR A 242 -12.87 -4.67 -17.41
C TYR A 242 -11.65 -4.14 -16.66
N SER A 243 -11.31 -4.78 -15.54
CA SER A 243 -10.20 -4.36 -14.70
C SER A 243 -9.33 -5.54 -14.31
N GLY A 244 -8.03 -5.45 -14.56
CA GLY A 244 -7.06 -6.44 -14.11
C GLY A 244 -6.94 -6.49 -12.58
N MET A 245 -7.17 -5.38 -11.90
CA MET A 245 -7.29 -5.36 -10.44
C MET A 245 -8.45 -6.26 -9.99
N ALA A 246 -9.64 -6.10 -10.60
CA ALA A 246 -10.79 -6.93 -10.29
C ALA A 246 -10.52 -8.42 -10.56
N GLN A 247 -9.83 -8.75 -11.66
CA GLN A 247 -9.48 -10.14 -11.96
C GLN A 247 -8.58 -10.74 -10.89
N GLY A 248 -7.49 -10.06 -10.51
CA GLY A 248 -6.62 -10.53 -9.45
C GLY A 248 -7.32 -10.65 -8.10
N GLU A 249 -8.10 -9.65 -7.71
CA GLU A 249 -8.84 -9.69 -6.44
C GLU A 249 -9.93 -10.78 -6.43
N ALA A 250 -10.57 -11.08 -7.58
CA ALA A 250 -11.56 -12.14 -7.68
C ALA A 250 -10.93 -13.53 -7.49
N ILE A 251 -9.73 -13.75 -7.99
CA ILE A 251 -8.97 -14.97 -7.71
C ILE A 251 -8.82 -15.15 -6.20
N SER A 252 -8.38 -14.11 -5.48
CA SER A 252 -8.29 -14.14 -4.00
C SER A 252 -9.63 -14.48 -3.36
N LEU A 253 -10.73 -13.86 -3.81
CA LEU A 253 -12.06 -14.11 -3.27
C LEU A 253 -12.45 -15.58 -3.42
N PHE A 254 -12.33 -16.13 -4.61
CA PHE A 254 -12.77 -17.50 -4.88
C PHE A 254 -11.88 -18.54 -4.17
N ILE A 255 -10.57 -18.36 -4.18
CA ILE A 255 -9.64 -19.22 -3.41
C ILE A 255 -9.98 -19.17 -1.91
N GLN A 256 -10.16 -17.99 -1.33
CA GLN A 256 -10.44 -17.87 0.09
C GLN A 256 -11.81 -18.42 0.48
N LEU A 257 -12.85 -18.24 -0.38
CA LEU A 257 -14.15 -18.88 -0.18
C LEU A 257 -14.02 -20.40 -0.23
N SER A 258 -13.27 -20.94 -1.20
CA SER A 258 -13.10 -22.40 -1.32
C SER A 258 -12.45 -23.05 -0.10
N GLN A 259 -11.79 -22.27 0.76
CA GLN A 259 -11.07 -22.74 1.94
C GLN A 259 -11.85 -22.57 3.26
N LEU A 260 -13.06 -22.00 3.24
CA LEU A 260 -13.85 -21.81 4.46
C LEU A 260 -14.54 -23.10 4.90
N ASP A 261 -14.73 -23.22 6.20
CA ASP A 261 -15.38 -24.40 6.84
C ASP A 261 -16.90 -24.41 6.64
N GLY A 262 -17.50 -23.30 6.36
CA GLY A 262 -18.97 -23.18 6.26
C GLY A 262 -19.54 -23.38 4.86
N ILE A 263 -18.78 -23.94 3.89
CA ILE A 263 -19.22 -24.16 2.51
C ILE A 263 -19.41 -25.65 2.19
N THR A 264 -20.27 -25.95 1.20
CA THR A 264 -20.46 -27.33 0.71
C THR A 264 -19.36 -27.74 -0.27
N GLU A 265 -19.27 -29.03 -0.60
CA GLU A 265 -18.28 -29.50 -1.57
C GLU A 265 -18.59 -29.02 -3.00
N GLU A 266 -19.88 -28.87 -3.33
CA GLU A 266 -20.31 -28.29 -4.60
C GLU A 266 -19.88 -26.81 -4.71
N GLU A 267 -20.05 -26.05 -3.63
CA GLU A 267 -19.58 -24.65 -3.59
C GLU A 267 -18.05 -24.58 -3.69
N ARG A 268 -17.34 -25.47 -3.02
CA ARG A 268 -15.88 -25.58 -3.08
C ARG A 268 -15.39 -25.80 -4.50
N THR A 269 -16.02 -26.75 -5.19
CA THR A 269 -15.73 -27.07 -6.58
C THR A 269 -16.03 -25.89 -7.50
N LEU A 270 -17.18 -25.24 -7.32
CA LEU A 270 -17.56 -24.06 -8.08
C LEU A 270 -16.56 -22.90 -7.88
N TYR A 271 -16.16 -22.63 -6.65
CA TYR A 271 -15.22 -21.52 -6.38
C TYR A 271 -13.81 -21.82 -6.90
N LYS A 272 -13.35 -23.07 -6.86
CA LYS A 272 -12.10 -23.46 -7.51
C LYS A 272 -12.16 -23.21 -9.03
N ALA A 273 -13.21 -23.68 -9.69
CA ALA A 273 -13.41 -23.44 -11.10
C ALA A 273 -13.51 -21.93 -11.43
N ALA A 274 -14.18 -21.15 -10.56
CA ALA A 274 -14.24 -19.70 -10.74
C ALA A 274 -12.86 -19.03 -10.60
N ALA A 275 -12.02 -19.50 -9.68
CA ALA A 275 -10.64 -19.06 -9.57
C ALA A 275 -9.84 -19.39 -10.83
N ASP A 276 -9.97 -20.61 -11.34
CA ASP A 276 -9.28 -21.09 -12.55
C ASP A 276 -9.68 -20.29 -13.80
N GLY A 277 -10.99 -20.12 -14.03
CA GLY A 277 -11.49 -19.33 -15.13
C GLY A 277 -11.07 -17.86 -15.06
N THR A 278 -11.01 -17.32 -13.85
CA THR A 278 -10.51 -15.95 -13.63
C THR A 278 -9.00 -15.86 -13.83
N PHE A 279 -8.23 -16.82 -13.32
CA PHE A 279 -6.78 -16.89 -13.52
C PHE A 279 -6.44 -16.98 -15.01
N ALA A 280 -7.21 -17.73 -15.80
CA ALA A 280 -7.03 -17.81 -17.25
C ALA A 280 -7.04 -16.42 -17.93
N SER A 281 -7.75 -15.41 -17.37
CA SER A 281 -7.76 -14.04 -17.92
C SER A 281 -6.39 -13.34 -17.82
N LEU A 282 -5.60 -13.68 -16.82
CA LEU A 282 -4.25 -13.14 -16.64
C LEU A 282 -3.21 -13.82 -17.57
N LEU A 283 -3.57 -14.94 -18.19
CA LEU A 283 -2.74 -15.65 -19.16
C LEU A 283 -2.98 -15.18 -20.62
N ARG A 284 -3.89 -14.21 -20.83
CA ARG A 284 -4.27 -13.69 -22.16
C ARG A 284 -3.56 -12.37 -22.44
N GLY A 285 -2.32 -12.42 -22.88
CA GLY A 285 -1.52 -11.25 -23.26
C GLY A 285 -1.64 -10.84 -24.75
N ASP A 286 -2.64 -11.35 -25.46
CA ASP A 286 -2.86 -11.11 -26.89
C ASP A 286 -3.58 -9.79 -27.22
N ASN A 287 -3.95 -9.03 -26.20
CA ASN A 287 -4.65 -7.75 -26.32
C ASN A 287 -6.00 -7.78 -27.07
N ALA A 288 -6.55 -8.97 -27.33
CA ALA A 288 -7.90 -9.10 -27.87
C ALA A 288 -8.94 -8.83 -26.77
N LYS A 289 -9.97 -8.06 -27.07
CA LYS A 289 -11.01 -7.71 -26.07
C LYS A 289 -11.87 -8.92 -25.68
N PRO A 290 -12.21 -9.06 -24.40
CA PRO A 290 -11.70 -8.33 -23.23
C PRO A 290 -10.24 -8.70 -22.93
N TRP A 291 -9.45 -7.76 -22.48
CA TRP A 291 -8.06 -8.00 -22.04
C TRP A 291 -7.74 -7.17 -20.79
N VAL A 292 -6.83 -7.65 -19.97
CA VAL A 292 -6.41 -6.99 -18.73
C VAL A 292 -4.88 -7.07 -18.51
N VAL A 293 -4.18 -7.79 -19.36
CA VAL A 293 -2.73 -7.99 -19.27
C VAL A 293 -2.07 -7.58 -20.57
N ASN A 294 -0.98 -6.87 -20.48
CA ASN A 294 -0.11 -6.58 -21.62
C ASN A 294 1.36 -6.57 -21.21
N LYS A 295 2.22 -6.66 -22.21
CA LYS A 295 3.64 -6.41 -22.09
C LYS A 295 3.97 -5.08 -22.75
N ASP A 296 4.69 -4.20 -22.05
CA ASP A 296 5.18 -2.98 -22.65
C ASP A 296 6.36 -3.24 -23.62
N LYS A 297 6.77 -2.23 -24.37
CA LYS A 297 7.89 -2.32 -25.33
C LYS A 297 9.22 -2.71 -24.70
N ASN A 298 9.38 -2.48 -23.40
CA ASN A 298 10.59 -2.79 -22.67
C ASN A 298 10.57 -4.22 -22.09
N GLY A 299 9.48 -4.96 -22.32
CA GLY A 299 9.30 -6.32 -21.88
C GLY A 299 8.77 -6.47 -20.45
N TYR A 300 8.27 -5.44 -19.83
CA TYR A 300 7.65 -5.51 -18.50
C TYR A 300 6.20 -5.94 -18.58
N LEU A 301 5.82 -6.85 -17.70
CA LEU A 301 4.44 -7.30 -17.52
C LEU A 301 3.61 -6.22 -16.81
N TRP A 302 2.43 -5.91 -17.34
CA TRP A 302 1.46 -5.05 -16.69
C TRP A 302 0.10 -5.71 -16.57
N ILE A 303 -0.45 -5.76 -15.38
CA ILE A 303 -1.85 -6.09 -15.12
C ILE A 303 -2.59 -4.77 -14.98
N GLN A 304 -3.39 -4.43 -15.99
CA GLN A 304 -4.01 -3.11 -16.10
C GLN A 304 -5.28 -3.01 -15.28
N GLU A 305 -5.30 -2.12 -14.28
CA GLU A 305 -6.54 -1.77 -13.58
C GLU A 305 -7.55 -1.15 -14.55
N TYR A 306 -7.05 -0.31 -15.45
CA TYR A 306 -7.85 0.37 -16.49
C TYR A 306 -7.23 0.14 -17.86
N PRO A 307 -7.54 -1.02 -18.50
CA PRO A 307 -7.12 -1.27 -19.87
C PRO A 307 -7.75 -0.26 -20.84
N GLY A 308 -6.95 0.33 -21.70
CA GLY A 308 -7.43 1.26 -22.69
C GLY A 308 -8.30 0.63 -23.79
N ALA A 309 -8.93 1.47 -24.60
CA ALA A 309 -9.76 1.02 -25.72
C ALA A 309 -8.94 0.30 -26.80
N THR A 310 -7.69 0.70 -26.99
CA THR A 310 -6.74 0.10 -27.93
C THR A 310 -5.85 -0.91 -27.22
N ALA A 311 -5.54 -1.99 -27.90
CA ALA A 311 -4.65 -3.02 -27.39
C ALA A 311 -3.32 -2.44 -26.89
N GLY A 312 -2.91 -2.83 -25.67
CA GLY A 312 -1.69 -2.37 -25.06
C GLY A 312 -1.70 -0.94 -24.50
N THR A 313 -2.81 -0.23 -24.56
CA THR A 313 -2.96 1.08 -23.91
C THR A 313 -3.63 0.94 -22.54
N GLY A 314 -3.40 1.88 -21.64
CA GLY A 314 -3.99 1.91 -20.30
C GLY A 314 -3.36 2.92 -19.40
N ASP A 315 -3.82 2.97 -18.16
CA ASP A 315 -3.32 3.94 -17.17
C ASP A 315 -2.03 3.49 -16.49
N TYR A 316 -1.74 2.21 -16.51
CA TYR A 316 -0.57 1.63 -15.83
C TYR A 316 -0.54 2.03 -14.35
N THR A 317 -1.65 1.76 -13.64
CA THR A 317 -1.78 2.10 -12.22
C THR A 317 -0.91 1.19 -11.35
N PHE A 318 -0.24 1.78 -10.38
CA PHE A 318 0.66 1.03 -9.52
C PHE A 318 -0.09 0.23 -8.45
N ASN A 319 -1.08 0.85 -7.79
CA ASN A 319 -1.87 0.19 -6.75
C ASN A 319 -2.68 -0.99 -7.30
N GLY A 320 -3.39 -0.80 -8.42
CA GLY A 320 -4.23 -1.84 -9.00
C GLY A 320 -3.43 -3.06 -9.44
N MET A 321 -2.24 -2.84 -9.98
CA MET A 321 -1.35 -3.93 -10.34
C MET A 321 -0.86 -4.72 -9.12
N ILE A 322 -0.47 -4.04 -8.02
CA ILE A 322 -0.03 -4.74 -6.80
C ILE A 322 -1.20 -5.50 -6.17
N PHE A 323 -2.41 -4.92 -6.12
CA PHE A 323 -3.59 -5.65 -5.64
C PHE A 323 -3.87 -6.92 -6.45
N ALA A 324 -3.68 -6.86 -7.77
CA ALA A 324 -3.83 -8.05 -8.62
C ALA A 324 -2.81 -9.16 -8.28
N THR A 325 -1.61 -8.81 -7.83
CA THR A 325 -0.61 -9.80 -7.40
C THR A 325 -1.05 -10.61 -6.17
N PHE A 326 -1.96 -10.08 -5.36
CA PHE A 326 -2.49 -10.82 -4.21
C PHE A 326 -3.30 -12.06 -4.64
N GLY A 327 -4.02 -11.96 -5.76
CA GLY A 327 -4.68 -13.11 -6.36
C GLY A 327 -3.69 -14.16 -6.86
N LEU A 328 -2.59 -13.73 -7.47
CA LEU A 328 -1.53 -14.64 -7.90
C LEU A 328 -0.86 -15.33 -6.71
N TRP A 329 -0.67 -14.62 -5.58
CA TRP A 329 -0.17 -15.18 -4.34
C TRP A 329 -1.13 -16.25 -3.78
N ASP A 330 -2.42 -15.91 -3.60
CA ASP A 330 -3.44 -16.84 -3.08
C ASP A 330 -3.56 -18.08 -4.00
N TYR A 331 -3.54 -17.88 -5.31
CA TYR A 331 -3.67 -18.97 -6.28
C TYR A 331 -2.45 -19.91 -6.23
N TYR A 332 -1.23 -19.36 -6.21
CA TYR A 332 -0.02 -20.16 -6.11
C TYR A 332 0.02 -20.97 -4.80
N VAL A 333 -0.30 -20.33 -3.67
CA VAL A 333 -0.31 -21.01 -2.36
C VAL A 333 -1.34 -22.13 -2.32
N ALA A 334 -2.48 -21.98 -3.00
CA ALA A 334 -3.53 -22.97 -3.03
C ALA A 334 -3.30 -24.14 -4.01
N THR A 335 -2.62 -23.86 -5.14
CA THR A 335 -2.55 -24.82 -6.26
C THR A 335 -1.13 -25.27 -6.61
N GLY A 336 -0.10 -24.55 -6.20
CA GLY A 336 1.28 -24.76 -6.64
C GLY A 336 1.52 -24.43 -8.13
N ASN A 337 0.62 -23.70 -8.78
CA ASN A 337 0.70 -23.45 -10.22
C ASN A 337 1.87 -22.50 -10.59
N GLU A 338 2.86 -23.03 -11.27
CA GLU A 338 4.09 -22.32 -11.64
C GLU A 338 3.87 -21.13 -12.60
N LEU A 339 2.77 -21.12 -13.36
CA LEU A 339 2.41 -19.96 -14.19
C LEU A 339 1.99 -18.76 -13.33
N ALA A 340 1.31 -19.03 -12.21
CA ALA A 340 0.96 -17.99 -11.26
C ALA A 340 2.22 -17.39 -10.61
N LEU A 341 3.18 -18.23 -10.22
CA LEU A 341 4.47 -17.77 -9.71
C LEU A 341 5.23 -16.94 -10.76
N LYS A 342 5.26 -17.38 -12.02
CA LYS A 342 5.94 -16.64 -13.10
C LYS A 342 5.27 -15.28 -13.36
N LEU A 343 3.93 -15.21 -13.38
CA LEU A 343 3.22 -13.93 -13.51
C LEU A 343 3.46 -13.02 -12.30
N TYR A 344 3.47 -13.60 -11.09
CA TYR A 344 3.79 -12.88 -9.87
C TYR A 344 5.19 -12.26 -9.94
N ASP A 345 6.21 -13.05 -10.29
CA ASP A 345 7.59 -12.56 -10.46
C ASP A 345 7.66 -11.42 -11.49
N GLY A 346 7.01 -11.57 -12.64
CA GLY A 346 6.98 -10.52 -13.66
C GLY A 346 6.32 -9.22 -13.15
N ALA A 347 5.18 -9.33 -12.46
CA ALA A 347 4.48 -8.19 -11.90
C ALA A 347 5.30 -7.47 -10.81
N VAL A 348 5.90 -8.24 -9.92
CA VAL A 348 6.74 -7.72 -8.83
C VAL A 348 8.04 -7.10 -9.37
N THR A 349 8.65 -7.71 -10.40
CA THR A 349 9.78 -7.13 -11.13
C THR A 349 9.44 -5.78 -11.74
N THR A 350 8.25 -5.67 -12.34
CA THR A 350 7.76 -4.40 -12.90
C THR A 350 7.63 -3.34 -11.81
N MET A 351 7.05 -3.67 -10.65
CA MET A 351 6.90 -2.72 -9.55
C MET A 351 8.23 -2.26 -8.98
N ARG A 352 9.19 -3.18 -8.81
CA ARG A 352 10.55 -2.84 -8.37
C ARG A 352 11.20 -1.83 -9.31
N ASP A 353 11.22 -2.14 -10.60
CA ASP A 353 11.97 -1.37 -11.60
C ASP A 353 11.30 -0.04 -11.94
N HIS A 354 9.98 0.05 -11.76
CA HIS A 354 9.23 1.30 -11.98
C HIS A 354 9.08 2.16 -10.73
N PHE A 355 9.73 1.81 -9.63
CA PHE A 355 9.62 2.57 -8.37
C PHE A 355 9.93 4.06 -8.54
N LEU A 356 10.99 4.40 -9.28
CA LEU A 356 11.34 5.80 -9.54
C LEU A 356 10.34 6.54 -10.45
N ARG A 357 9.49 5.80 -11.16
CA ARG A 357 8.35 6.37 -11.92
C ARG A 357 7.14 6.62 -11.04
N LEU A 358 6.92 5.76 -10.03
CA LEU A 358 5.92 5.95 -9.01
C LEU A 358 6.29 7.06 -8.04
N ARG A 359 7.57 7.15 -7.66
CA ARG A 359 8.06 8.08 -6.66
C ARG A 359 8.08 9.51 -7.19
N GLN A 360 7.61 10.44 -6.36
CA GLN A 360 7.95 11.86 -6.44
C GLN A 360 8.75 12.23 -5.19
N ALA A 361 10.04 12.51 -5.38
CA ALA A 361 10.93 12.80 -4.25
C ALA A 361 10.41 13.96 -3.41
N LYS A 362 10.36 13.76 -2.08
CA LYS A 362 9.87 14.74 -1.10
C LYS A 362 8.40 15.14 -1.25
N TRP A 363 7.59 14.32 -1.95
CA TRP A 363 6.17 14.57 -2.15
C TRP A 363 5.35 13.27 -2.24
N LEU A 364 4.05 13.39 -2.54
CA LEU A 364 3.13 12.29 -2.75
C LEU A 364 3.54 11.48 -3.99
N SER A 365 3.48 10.15 -3.91
CA SER A 365 3.70 9.28 -5.05
C SER A 365 2.61 9.44 -6.11
N TYR A 366 2.95 9.14 -7.34
CA TYR A 366 2.03 9.18 -8.47
C TYR A 366 1.07 7.99 -8.45
N TYR A 367 -0.17 8.21 -8.86
CA TYR A 367 -1.19 7.18 -8.96
C TYR A 367 -0.90 6.16 -10.06
N CYS A 368 -0.53 6.65 -11.23
CA CYS A 368 -0.27 5.84 -12.41
C CYS A 368 0.97 6.31 -13.18
N HIS A 369 1.49 5.43 -14.02
CA HIS A 369 2.65 5.72 -14.84
C HIS A 369 2.32 6.69 -15.99
N THR A 370 1.12 6.58 -16.57
CA THR A 370 0.70 7.36 -17.74
C THR A 370 0.49 8.84 -17.40
N HIS A 371 -0.37 9.15 -16.46
CA HIS A 371 -0.78 10.53 -16.18
C HIS A 371 0.04 11.21 -15.08
N ARG A 372 0.71 10.43 -14.23
CA ARG A 372 1.58 10.90 -13.15
C ARG A 372 0.94 11.95 -12.25
N VAL A 373 -0.27 11.68 -11.84
CA VAL A 373 -0.99 12.56 -10.91
C VAL A 373 -0.72 12.12 -9.47
N PRO A 374 -0.17 13.00 -8.61
CA PRO A 374 0.08 12.68 -7.22
C PRO A 374 -1.22 12.67 -6.44
N THR A 375 -1.46 11.64 -5.63
CA THR A 375 -2.65 11.56 -4.81
C THR A 375 -2.36 11.17 -3.36
N LYS A 376 -2.99 11.86 -2.42
CA LYS A 376 -2.76 11.63 -1.00
C LYS A 376 -3.26 10.26 -0.53
N GLY A 377 -4.45 9.87 -0.96
CA GLY A 377 -5.04 8.58 -0.59
C GLY A 377 -4.17 7.42 -1.04
N TYR A 378 -3.79 7.41 -2.30
CA TYR A 378 -3.01 6.32 -2.89
C TYR A 378 -1.55 6.29 -2.44
N HIS A 379 -0.97 7.42 -2.03
CA HIS A 379 0.36 7.40 -1.43
C HIS A 379 0.43 6.47 -0.20
N GLN A 380 -0.59 6.53 0.67
CA GLN A 380 -0.67 5.61 1.81
C GLN A 380 -0.91 4.16 1.37
N HIS A 381 -1.72 3.95 0.34
CA HIS A 381 -1.89 2.61 -0.24
C HIS A 381 -0.56 2.07 -0.75
N HIS A 382 0.21 2.85 -1.49
CA HIS A 382 1.53 2.44 -1.97
C HIS A 382 2.47 2.05 -0.82
N ILE A 383 2.55 2.83 0.25
CA ILE A 383 3.35 2.50 1.45
C ILE A 383 3.00 1.10 1.97
N ASN A 384 1.71 0.79 2.10
CA ASN A 384 1.26 -0.49 2.62
C ASN A 384 1.42 -1.63 1.61
N LEU A 385 1.21 -1.35 0.32
CA LEU A 385 1.38 -2.35 -0.75
C LEU A 385 2.86 -2.76 -0.93
N PHE A 386 3.80 -1.82 -0.84
CA PHE A 386 5.23 -2.17 -0.85
C PHE A 386 5.65 -2.96 0.39
N ARG A 387 5.05 -2.70 1.56
CA ARG A 387 5.21 -3.56 2.74
C ARG A 387 4.71 -4.99 2.46
N GLN A 388 3.56 -5.14 1.81
CA GLN A 388 3.03 -6.44 1.42
C GLN A 388 3.97 -7.17 0.45
N LEU A 389 4.48 -6.48 -0.57
CA LEU A 389 5.47 -7.08 -1.48
C LEU A 389 6.74 -7.53 -0.74
N HIS A 390 7.20 -6.74 0.24
CA HIS A 390 8.31 -7.16 1.10
C HIS A 390 7.98 -8.44 1.87
N TRP A 391 6.83 -8.52 2.50
CA TRP A 391 6.44 -9.71 3.26
C TRP A 391 6.29 -10.94 2.37
N GLN A 392 5.67 -10.80 1.22
CA GLN A 392 5.41 -11.89 0.28
C GLN A 392 6.68 -12.44 -0.38
N THR A 393 7.67 -11.59 -0.61
CA THR A 393 8.90 -11.97 -1.33
C THR A 393 10.12 -12.14 -0.42
N GLY A 394 10.07 -11.62 0.81
CA GLY A 394 11.23 -11.49 1.69
C GLY A 394 12.29 -10.49 1.16
N SER A 395 12.06 -9.82 0.03
CA SER A 395 13.04 -8.93 -0.58
C SER A 395 13.18 -7.60 0.18
N PRO A 396 14.40 -7.19 0.57
CA PRO A 396 14.63 -5.92 1.28
C PRO A 396 14.37 -4.70 0.42
N VAL A 397 14.41 -4.84 -0.90
CA VAL A 397 14.17 -3.73 -1.84
C VAL A 397 12.81 -3.08 -1.59
N PHE A 398 11.77 -3.88 -1.41
CA PHE A 398 10.42 -3.36 -1.15
C PHE A 398 10.29 -2.69 0.22
N ALA A 399 10.96 -3.21 1.25
CA ALA A 399 11.04 -2.53 2.55
C ALA A 399 11.72 -1.16 2.43
N HIS A 400 12.80 -1.09 1.66
CA HIS A 400 13.51 0.14 1.38
C HIS A 400 12.65 1.14 0.57
N GLN A 401 11.94 0.66 -0.44
CA GLN A 401 11.01 1.47 -1.22
C GLN A 401 9.86 2.00 -0.36
N GLN A 402 9.31 1.18 0.53
CA GLN A 402 8.33 1.59 1.54
C GLN A 402 8.86 2.73 2.41
N ASP A 403 10.05 2.54 3.01
CA ASP A 403 10.68 3.55 3.87
C ASP A 403 10.91 4.87 3.12
N THR A 404 11.27 4.78 1.85
CA THR A 404 11.47 5.94 0.98
C THR A 404 10.17 6.72 0.79
N LEU A 405 9.06 6.06 0.51
CA LEU A 405 7.75 6.71 0.39
C LEU A 405 7.31 7.36 1.71
N ILE A 406 7.54 6.68 2.85
CA ILE A 406 7.26 7.24 4.17
C ILE A 406 8.07 8.52 4.42
N ASN A 407 9.33 8.56 4.00
CA ASN A 407 10.18 9.74 4.15
C ASN A 407 9.81 10.85 3.17
N ASP A 408 9.40 10.50 1.96
CA ASP A 408 8.98 11.50 0.97
C ASP A 408 7.72 12.24 1.42
N TYR A 409 6.73 11.52 1.93
CA TYR A 409 5.52 12.14 2.46
C TYR A 409 4.94 11.32 3.60
N PRO A 410 5.41 11.54 4.84
CA PRO A 410 4.84 10.89 6.00
C PRO A 410 3.38 11.31 6.15
N ASN A 411 2.51 10.32 6.38
CA ASN A 411 1.12 10.62 6.71
C ASN A 411 1.06 11.54 7.93
N ALA A 412 0.15 12.49 7.87
CA ALA A 412 -0.21 13.31 9.02
C ALA A 412 -1.05 12.49 10.01
N LEU A 413 -0.58 11.31 10.39
CA LEU A 413 -1.18 10.58 11.48
C LEU A 413 -0.82 11.28 12.80
N PRO A 414 -1.77 11.36 13.74
CA PRO A 414 -1.43 11.82 15.07
C PRO A 414 -0.32 10.92 15.61
N LEU A 415 0.71 11.54 16.17
CA LEU A 415 1.74 10.82 16.87
C LEU A 415 1.14 10.19 18.14
N PRO A 416 1.66 9.04 18.59
CA PRO A 416 1.24 8.45 19.86
C PRO A 416 1.28 9.47 20.99
N LYS A 417 0.35 9.38 21.93
CA LYS A 417 0.36 10.23 23.15
C LYS A 417 1.70 10.07 23.87
N GLY A 418 2.30 11.18 24.28
CA GLY A 418 3.60 11.18 24.92
C GLY A 418 4.80 11.28 23.97
N SER A 419 4.56 11.38 22.66
CA SER A 419 5.65 11.63 21.70
C SER A 419 6.33 12.97 21.99
N VAL A 420 7.65 12.98 21.91
CA VAL A 420 8.47 14.18 22.15
C VAL A 420 9.48 14.40 21.02
N ALA A 421 9.68 15.65 20.65
CA ALA A 421 10.81 16.06 19.83
C ALA A 421 11.95 16.56 20.70
N ALA A 422 13.16 16.10 20.42
CA ALA A 422 14.38 16.59 21.02
C ALA A 422 14.91 17.79 20.25
N PHE A 423 15.47 18.76 20.95
CA PHE A 423 16.11 19.94 20.41
C PHE A 423 17.54 20.03 20.94
N ALA A 424 18.50 20.19 20.08
CA ALA A 424 19.87 20.54 20.50
C ALA A 424 19.89 21.96 21.10
N ALA A 425 20.92 22.24 21.91
CA ALA A 425 21.21 23.62 22.29
C ALA A 425 21.42 24.49 21.04
N GLY A 426 21.01 25.74 21.11
CA GLY A 426 21.11 26.69 19.99
C GLY A 426 19.78 27.31 19.59
N THR A 427 19.80 28.02 18.47
CA THR A 427 18.64 28.76 17.97
C THR A 427 17.87 27.92 16.95
N HIS A 428 16.56 27.81 17.20
CA HIS A 428 15.60 27.11 16.32
C HIS A 428 14.54 28.11 15.82
N THR A 429 14.11 27.92 14.58
CA THR A 429 13.00 28.68 14.03
C THR A 429 11.71 27.87 14.14
N LEU A 430 10.74 28.42 14.84
CA LEU A 430 9.40 27.89 14.91
C LEU A 430 8.50 28.62 13.93
N TYR A 431 7.49 27.94 13.42
CA TYR A 431 6.55 28.47 12.45
C TYR A 431 5.12 28.38 12.98
N LYS A 432 4.36 29.47 12.85
CA LYS A 432 2.92 29.43 13.01
C LYS A 432 2.32 29.21 11.63
N LEU A 433 1.67 28.08 11.45
CA LEU A 433 1.08 27.72 10.18
C LEU A 433 -0.44 27.69 10.32
N LYS A 434 -1.14 28.19 9.31
CA LYS A 434 -2.56 27.97 9.17
C LYS A 434 -2.71 26.51 8.71
N THR A 435 -3.10 25.64 9.60
CA THR A 435 -3.55 24.32 9.18
C THR A 435 -4.83 24.50 8.39
N ALA A 436 -4.77 24.35 7.08
CA ALA A 436 -5.97 24.11 6.31
C ALA A 436 -6.71 22.98 7.01
N GLY A 437 -7.99 23.18 7.31
CA GLY A 437 -8.84 22.17 7.91
C GLY A 437 -8.58 20.85 7.20
N ALA A 438 -8.66 19.73 7.92
CA ALA A 438 -8.26 18.41 7.43
C ALA A 438 -8.52 18.33 5.92
N PRO A 439 -7.51 18.07 5.09
CA PRO A 439 -7.72 18.00 3.66
C PRO A 439 -8.71 16.88 3.45
N LEU A 440 -9.93 17.26 3.30
CA LEU A 440 -10.95 16.46 2.70
C LEU A 440 -10.37 16.12 1.33
N TYR A 441 -10.18 14.82 1.06
CA TYR A 441 -10.00 14.25 -0.23
C TYR A 441 -10.01 15.26 -1.35
N GLY A 442 -8.93 15.54 -1.91
CA GLY A 442 -8.87 16.45 -3.04
C GLY A 442 -7.43 16.83 -3.26
N TRP A 443 -7.03 16.62 -4.37
CA TRP A 443 -6.13 17.16 -5.36
C TRP A 443 -5.60 18.55 -5.08
N SER A 444 -5.83 19.16 -3.94
CA SER A 444 -5.33 20.49 -3.71
C SER A 444 -3.84 20.41 -3.46
N PRO A 445 -3.01 20.88 -4.39
CA PRO A 445 -1.65 21.27 -4.10
C PRO A 445 -1.60 22.35 -3.01
N SER A 446 -2.72 22.92 -2.65
CA SER A 446 -2.91 23.90 -1.59
C SER A 446 -2.93 23.32 -0.17
N MET A 447 -2.19 22.26 0.10
CA MET A 447 -1.66 22.06 1.44
C MET A 447 -0.51 23.05 1.71
N HIS A 448 -0.59 24.21 1.11
CA HIS A 448 0.15 25.39 1.53
C HIS A 448 -0.40 25.80 2.88
N ASP A 449 0.21 25.29 3.94
CA ASP A 449 0.00 25.90 5.23
C ASP A 449 0.55 27.33 5.15
N ALA A 450 -0.34 28.27 4.94
CA ALA A 450 0.06 29.66 4.90
C ALA A 450 0.81 29.97 6.19
N GLN A 451 2.01 30.47 6.06
CA GLN A 451 2.80 30.89 7.19
C GLN A 451 2.16 32.13 7.80
N LEU A 452 1.69 32.00 9.04
CA LEU A 452 1.12 33.10 9.81
C LEU A 452 2.17 33.86 10.64
N GLY A 453 3.35 33.28 10.81
CA GLY A 453 4.43 33.91 11.54
C GLY A 453 5.62 32.99 11.77
N THR A 454 6.73 33.57 12.18
CA THR A 454 7.94 32.87 12.61
C THR A 454 8.39 33.38 13.97
N LYS A 455 9.07 32.53 14.73
CA LYS A 455 9.69 32.87 15.99
C LYS A 455 11.03 32.17 16.11
N LYS A 456 12.09 32.91 16.39
CA LYS A 456 13.38 32.35 16.79
C LYS A 456 13.38 32.09 18.30
N VAL A 457 13.77 30.89 18.67
CA VAL A 457 13.88 30.45 20.07
C VAL A 457 15.25 29.87 20.30
N THR A 458 15.94 30.35 21.32
CA THR A 458 17.27 29.85 21.68
C THR A 458 17.18 29.05 22.97
N PHE A 459 17.67 27.82 22.93
CA PHE A 459 17.82 26.96 24.09
C PHE A 459 19.30 26.95 24.51
N SER A 460 19.59 27.23 25.78
CA SER A 460 20.96 27.21 26.33
C SER A 460 21.50 25.79 26.47
N ARG A 461 20.62 24.79 26.54
CA ARG A 461 20.94 23.35 26.62
C ARG A 461 19.98 22.53 25.80
N ALA A 462 20.35 21.28 25.55
CA ALA A 462 19.42 20.33 24.90
C ALA A 462 18.11 20.27 25.70
N THR A 463 16.99 20.29 24.98
CA THR A 463 15.65 20.32 25.56
C THR A 463 14.68 19.47 24.76
N GLN A 464 13.46 19.34 25.23
CA GLN A 464 12.41 18.55 24.61
C GLN A 464 11.09 19.28 24.61
N ALA A 465 10.24 18.98 23.64
CA ALA A 465 8.86 19.45 23.63
C ALA A 465 7.91 18.32 23.24
N PRO A 466 6.74 18.21 23.86
CA PRO A 466 5.72 17.26 23.45
C PRO A 466 5.21 17.63 22.06
N VAL A 467 5.00 16.62 21.22
CA VAL A 467 4.53 16.78 19.84
C VAL A 467 3.40 15.79 19.57
N ASP A 468 2.46 16.19 18.74
CA ASP A 468 1.25 15.40 18.44
C ASP A 468 1.06 15.09 16.96
N VAL A 469 1.78 15.77 16.06
CA VAL A 469 1.69 15.57 14.62
C VAL A 469 3.07 15.63 13.99
N ARG A 470 3.35 14.68 13.09
CA ARG A 470 4.48 14.73 12.16
C ARG A 470 3.94 14.74 10.74
N ARG A 471 4.32 15.70 9.94
CA ARG A 471 3.89 15.75 8.54
C ARG A 471 4.86 16.51 7.64
N ARG A 472 4.74 16.26 6.34
CA ARG A 472 5.40 17.06 5.33
C ARG A 472 4.61 18.35 5.08
N ILE A 473 5.32 19.45 5.01
CA ILE A 473 4.80 20.77 4.63
C ILE A 473 5.44 21.13 3.29
N GLU A 474 4.61 21.45 2.31
CA GLU A 474 5.06 21.74 0.95
C GLU A 474 6.08 22.88 0.94
N GLY A 475 7.13 22.73 0.13
CA GLY A 475 8.22 23.70 0.04
C GLY A 475 9.12 23.80 1.29
N ARG A 476 8.83 23.05 2.36
CA ARG A 476 9.55 23.18 3.63
C ARG A 476 10.20 21.88 4.12
N GLY A 477 9.55 20.75 4.00
CA GLY A 477 10.04 19.47 4.51
C GLY A 477 9.13 18.83 5.58
N ILE A 478 9.71 18.00 6.44
CA ILE A 478 8.99 17.32 7.52
C ILE A 478 9.01 18.19 8.77
N TYR A 479 7.86 18.31 9.43
CA TYR A 479 7.67 19.17 10.59
C TYR A 479 6.92 18.44 11.69
N TYR A 480 7.20 18.84 12.93
CA TYR A 480 6.48 18.43 14.14
C TYR A 480 5.64 19.59 14.65
N ARG A 481 4.39 19.32 15.06
CA ARG A 481 3.58 20.28 15.80
C ARG A 481 3.81 20.10 17.30
N ILE A 482 4.21 21.18 17.98
CA ILE A 482 4.35 21.21 19.43
C ILE A 482 2.94 21.23 20.04
N SER A 483 2.64 20.30 20.94
CA SER A 483 1.29 20.09 21.48
C SER A 483 1.05 20.77 22.82
N ALA A 484 2.11 21.14 23.57
CA ALA A 484 1.96 21.75 24.89
C ALA A 484 3.10 22.72 25.21
N GLY A 485 2.96 23.47 26.33
CA GLY A 485 3.91 24.45 26.79
C GLY A 485 3.83 25.79 26.06
N ALA A 486 4.86 26.63 26.23
CA ALA A 486 4.89 28.01 25.72
C ALA A 486 4.82 28.10 24.18
N TYR A 487 5.08 27.02 23.49
CA TYR A 487 5.10 26.93 22.02
C TYR A 487 3.98 26.03 21.47
N ALA A 488 2.95 25.75 22.23
CA ALA A 488 1.83 24.95 21.75
C ALA A 488 1.23 25.51 20.45
N GLY A 489 1.01 24.63 19.47
CA GLY A 489 0.51 24.97 18.14
C GLY A 489 1.53 25.56 17.19
N TRP A 490 2.80 25.69 17.60
CA TRP A 490 3.90 26.02 16.69
C TRP A 490 4.48 24.78 16.06
N TRP A 491 5.09 24.95 14.89
CA TRP A 491 5.71 23.89 14.11
C TRP A 491 7.22 24.07 14.04
N VAL A 492 7.97 22.98 14.10
CA VAL A 492 9.42 22.96 13.96
C VAL A 492 9.82 21.92 12.91
N GLY A 493 10.79 22.28 12.07
CA GLY A 493 11.31 21.36 11.04
C GLY A 493 12.14 20.23 11.65
N GLU A 494 11.93 19.02 11.13
CA GLU A 494 12.80 17.87 11.41
C GLU A 494 14.17 18.13 10.78
N TYR A 495 15.20 18.11 11.58
CA TYR A 495 16.58 18.33 11.12
C TYR A 495 17.56 17.65 12.08
N TYR A 496 17.85 16.38 11.83
CA TYR A 496 18.82 15.63 12.63
C TYR A 496 20.25 16.23 12.44
N PRO A 497 21.08 16.36 13.47
CA PRO A 497 20.83 16.02 14.88
C PRO A 497 20.21 17.15 15.72
N LYS A 498 19.83 18.27 15.12
CA LYS A 498 19.34 19.46 15.85
C LYS A 498 17.91 19.33 16.34
N VAL A 499 17.03 18.72 15.54
CA VAL A 499 15.63 18.45 15.88
C VAL A 499 15.22 17.08 15.34
N PHE A 500 14.77 16.20 16.22
CA PHE A 500 14.34 14.85 15.84
C PHE A 500 13.31 14.28 16.83
N LEU A 501 12.53 13.31 16.38
CA LEU A 501 11.57 12.57 17.21
C LEU A 501 12.31 11.54 18.08
N ARG A 502 12.11 11.58 19.41
CA ARG A 502 12.68 10.58 20.33
C ARG A 502 11.94 9.26 20.25
N GLY A 503 12.68 8.18 20.45
CA GLY A 503 12.14 6.82 20.49
C GLY A 503 12.33 6.06 19.20
N VAL A 504 11.66 4.91 19.11
CA VAL A 504 11.67 4.01 17.96
C VAL A 504 10.42 4.27 17.13
N HIS A 505 10.59 4.69 15.88
CA HIS A 505 9.50 5.06 14.98
C HIS A 505 9.61 4.34 13.65
N LEU A 506 8.48 4.17 12.98
CA LEU A 506 8.38 3.60 11.63
C LEU A 506 9.11 2.23 11.51
N PRO A 507 8.86 1.27 12.41
CA PRO A 507 9.51 -0.01 12.33
C PRO A 507 9.05 -0.80 11.11
N THR A 508 9.99 -1.37 10.36
CA THR A 508 9.77 -2.40 9.37
C THR A 508 10.31 -3.71 9.90
N THR A 509 9.44 -4.72 10.05
CA THR A 509 9.84 -6.05 10.51
C THR A 509 10.20 -6.92 9.31
N TYR A 510 11.31 -7.67 9.43
CA TYR A 510 11.78 -8.57 8.40
C TYR A 510 11.44 -10.02 8.73
N ARG A 511 10.83 -10.69 7.77
CA ARG A 511 10.59 -12.12 7.82
C ARG A 511 10.85 -12.71 6.41
N PRO A 512 11.77 -13.67 6.27
CA PRO A 512 12.75 -14.08 7.30
C PRO A 512 13.66 -12.96 7.77
N GLN A 513 14.37 -13.17 8.88
CA GLN A 513 15.38 -12.22 9.36
C GLN A 513 16.43 -11.97 8.28
N ARG A 514 16.94 -10.75 8.25
CA ARG A 514 17.95 -10.30 7.29
C ARG A 514 19.35 -10.33 7.92
N THR A 515 20.36 -10.16 7.08
CA THR A 515 21.76 -10.13 7.50
C THR A 515 22.31 -8.71 7.41
N ALA A 516 22.77 -8.18 8.53
CA ALA A 516 23.59 -6.98 8.59
C ALA A 516 25.06 -7.38 8.43
N THR A 517 25.78 -6.74 7.52
CA THR A 517 27.20 -7.01 7.27
C THR A 517 28.05 -5.86 7.81
N PHE A 518 28.81 -6.13 8.83
CA PHE A 518 29.74 -5.18 9.41
C PHE A 518 31.04 -5.18 8.57
N PRO A 519 31.41 -4.05 7.93
CA PRO A 519 32.58 -3.98 7.08
C PRO A 519 33.87 -4.11 7.90
N PRO A 520 34.96 -4.63 7.30
CA PRO A 520 36.22 -4.80 7.99
C PRO A 520 36.86 -3.44 8.34
N ASN A 521 37.51 -3.38 9.50
CA ASN A 521 38.28 -2.24 9.98
C ASN A 521 37.48 -0.93 10.18
N VAL A 522 36.16 -0.97 10.13
CA VAL A 522 35.26 0.16 10.44
C VAL A 522 34.80 0.05 11.89
N SER A 523 34.93 1.14 12.64
CA SER A 523 34.38 1.23 14.00
C SER A 523 32.89 1.58 13.91
N ILE A 524 32.03 0.70 14.43
CA ILE A 524 30.56 0.89 14.44
C ILE A 524 30.08 0.87 15.88
N THR A 525 29.42 1.95 16.29
CA THR A 525 28.81 2.06 17.61
C THR A 525 27.37 1.57 17.54
N CYS A 526 27.11 0.49 18.24
CA CYS A 526 25.78 -0.10 18.44
C CYS A 526 25.23 0.31 19.80
N ILE A 527 23.93 0.52 19.89
CA ILE A 527 23.28 1.11 21.08
C ILE A 527 22.08 0.26 21.47
N LYS A 528 21.95 -0.08 22.75
CA LYS A 528 20.67 -0.53 23.30
C LYS A 528 19.86 0.69 23.71
N PHE A 529 18.63 0.74 23.24
CA PHE A 529 17.70 1.79 23.61
C PHE A 529 16.62 1.24 24.55
N GLY A 530 16.23 2.05 25.53
CA GLY A 530 14.98 1.85 26.25
C GLY A 530 13.78 2.00 25.32
N SER A 531 12.65 1.52 25.76
CA SER A 531 11.38 1.62 25.00
C SER A 531 10.97 3.06 24.69
N ASP A 532 11.35 4.00 25.53
CA ASP A 532 11.15 5.45 25.39
C ASP A 532 12.22 6.14 24.52
N GLY A 533 13.19 5.38 23.98
CA GLY A 533 14.31 5.89 23.21
C GLY A 533 15.48 6.41 24.05
N THR A 534 15.45 6.24 25.38
CA THR A 534 16.64 6.53 26.20
C THR A 534 17.82 5.67 25.78
N THR A 535 18.98 6.29 25.69
CA THR A 535 20.21 5.58 25.36
C THR A 535 20.62 4.72 26.55
N GLY A 536 20.64 3.42 26.34
CA GLY A 536 21.18 2.46 27.30
C GLY A 536 22.67 2.16 27.05
N THR A 537 23.03 0.89 27.13
CA THR A 537 24.42 0.45 26.94
C THR A 537 24.85 0.68 25.47
N THR A 538 26.03 1.25 25.30
CA THR A 538 26.71 1.38 24.01
C THR A 538 27.82 0.36 23.88
N LYS A 539 28.04 -0.13 22.65
CA LYS A 539 29.14 -1.03 22.32
C LYS A 539 29.72 -0.67 20.97
N THR A 540 30.97 -0.26 20.95
CA THR A 540 31.69 -0.03 19.70
C THR A 540 32.41 -1.30 19.29
N VAL A 541 32.15 -1.76 18.05
CA VAL A 541 32.78 -2.93 17.46
C VAL A 541 33.63 -2.54 16.26
N LYS A 542 34.75 -3.24 16.10
CA LYS A 542 35.61 -3.14 14.93
C LYS A 542 36.09 -4.55 14.61
N PHE A 543 35.73 -5.05 13.44
CA PHE A 543 36.10 -6.40 13.01
C PHE A 543 37.28 -6.33 12.04
N ALA A 544 38.24 -7.25 12.16
CA ALA A 544 39.35 -7.34 11.22
C ALA A 544 38.91 -7.89 9.84
N LYS A 545 37.84 -8.68 9.83
CA LYS A 545 37.21 -9.22 8.60
C LYS A 545 35.75 -8.86 8.60
N SER A 546 35.12 -8.88 7.40
CA SER A 546 33.68 -8.75 7.27
C SER A 546 32.97 -9.72 8.21
N SER A 547 31.97 -9.24 8.94
CA SER A 547 31.27 -10.00 9.98
C SER A 547 29.77 -9.81 9.84
N ASN A 548 29.03 -10.91 9.90
CA ASN A 548 27.57 -10.90 9.70
C ASN A 548 26.81 -11.07 11.01
N ALA A 549 25.66 -10.42 11.11
CA ALA A 549 24.73 -10.60 12.21
C ALA A 549 23.28 -10.55 11.70
N PRO A 550 22.39 -11.43 12.18
CA PRO A 550 20.98 -11.35 11.80
C PRO A 550 20.29 -10.17 12.48
N PHE A 551 19.35 -9.57 11.77
CA PHE A 551 18.47 -8.52 12.30
C PHE A 551 17.01 -8.75 11.89
N ASP A 552 16.08 -8.36 12.75
CA ASP A 552 14.66 -8.58 12.60
C ASP A 552 13.87 -7.32 12.22
N ARG A 553 14.42 -6.14 12.46
CA ARG A 553 13.75 -4.86 12.28
C ARG A 553 14.70 -3.77 11.82
N ARG A 554 14.16 -2.88 11.01
CA ARG A 554 14.72 -1.56 10.74
C ARG A 554 13.75 -0.50 11.26
N ALA A 555 14.26 0.57 11.84
CA ALA A 555 13.44 1.68 12.32
C ALA A 555 14.22 2.98 12.31
N ILE A 556 13.52 4.10 12.42
CA ILE A 556 14.12 5.38 12.79
C ILE A 556 14.20 5.43 14.32
N VAL A 557 15.39 5.41 14.84
CA VAL A 557 15.63 5.47 16.29
C VAL A 557 16.33 6.78 16.61
N ASN A 558 15.66 7.63 17.40
CA ASN A 558 16.14 8.99 17.71
C ASN A 558 16.60 9.75 16.45
N GLY A 559 15.77 9.75 15.41
CA GLY A 559 16.03 10.44 14.15
C GLY A 559 17.04 9.75 13.22
N ARG A 560 17.50 8.54 13.52
CA ARG A 560 18.49 7.80 12.72
C ARG A 560 17.96 6.45 12.25
N PRO A 561 18.20 6.05 11.00
CA PRO A 561 17.89 4.71 10.54
C PRO A 561 18.82 3.68 11.19
N MET A 562 18.24 2.74 11.89
CA MET A 562 18.94 1.71 12.67
C MET A 562 18.36 0.32 12.37
N VAL A 563 19.14 -0.73 12.55
CA VAL A 563 18.71 -2.13 12.48
C VAL A 563 18.91 -2.82 13.82
N HIS A 564 17.94 -3.63 14.24
CA HIS A 564 17.92 -4.32 15.51
C HIS A 564 18.56 -5.71 15.37
N ILE A 565 19.73 -5.89 15.98
CA ILE A 565 20.51 -7.14 15.90
C ILE A 565 19.92 -8.18 16.87
N THR A 566 19.73 -9.40 16.39
CA THR A 566 19.03 -10.45 17.13
C THR A 566 19.92 -11.58 17.63
N ALA A 567 21.18 -11.66 17.21
CA ALA A 567 22.07 -12.74 17.64
C ALA A 567 23.52 -12.28 17.85
N GLY A 568 24.30 -13.15 18.48
CA GLY A 568 25.71 -12.92 18.77
C GLY A 568 25.95 -11.89 19.89
N GLY A 569 27.15 -11.37 19.94
CA GLY A 569 27.59 -10.39 20.98
C GLY A 569 26.90 -9.02 20.87
N LEU A 570 26.06 -8.80 19.88
CA LEU A 570 25.28 -7.59 19.66
C LEU A 570 23.76 -7.81 19.81
N THR A 571 23.34 -8.93 20.37
CA THR A 571 21.92 -9.23 20.59
C THR A 571 21.23 -8.11 21.38
N GLY A 572 20.12 -7.58 20.81
CA GLY A 572 19.35 -6.48 21.39
C GLY A 572 19.95 -5.09 21.18
N TYR A 573 21.07 -4.98 20.48
CA TYR A 573 21.62 -3.69 20.07
C TYR A 573 21.05 -3.24 18.74
N TRP A 574 20.98 -1.94 18.57
CA TRP A 574 20.68 -1.28 17.31
C TRP A 574 21.98 -0.81 16.66
N ALA A 575 22.24 -1.22 15.45
CA ALA A 575 23.36 -0.76 14.62
C ALA A 575 22.87 0.28 13.60
N PRO A 576 23.69 1.29 13.24
CA PRO A 576 23.36 2.22 12.16
C PRO A 576 23.11 1.47 10.85
N ALA A 577 21.98 1.72 10.20
CA ALA A 577 21.57 0.98 9.01
C ALA A 577 22.56 1.13 7.84
N GLY A 578 23.00 2.34 7.53
CA GLY A 578 23.85 2.58 6.38
C GLY A 578 25.16 1.82 6.35
N PRO A 579 25.97 1.81 7.44
CA PRO A 579 27.24 1.07 7.41
C PRO A 579 27.08 -0.44 7.33
N VAL A 580 25.92 -1.00 7.73
CA VAL A 580 25.74 -2.46 7.86
C VAL A 580 24.75 -3.07 6.87
N LEU A 581 24.01 -2.27 6.12
CA LEU A 581 23.15 -2.74 5.03
C LEU A 581 23.92 -2.68 3.72
N THR A 582 24.50 -3.81 3.32
CA THR A 582 25.27 -3.94 2.06
C THR A 582 24.50 -4.67 0.98
N ASP A 583 23.39 -5.30 1.33
CA ASP A 583 22.62 -6.14 0.45
C ASP A 583 21.41 -5.42 -0.11
N GLY A 584 21.37 -5.35 -1.38
CA GLY A 584 20.16 -5.13 -2.14
C GLY A 584 19.66 -3.69 -2.15
N HIS A 585 20.38 -2.93 -2.86
CA HIS A 585 19.84 -1.71 -3.42
C HIS A 585 19.13 -2.02 -4.72
#